data_a9f2623f49b7ffdec27cd7bba21f906e
#
_entry.id   a9f2623f49b7ffdec27cd7bba21f906e
#
_cell.length_a   1.000
_cell.length_b   1.000
_cell.length_c   1.000
_cell.angle_alpha   90.00
_cell.angle_beta   90.00
_cell.angle_gamma   90.00
#
_symmetry.space_group_name_H-M   'P 1'
#
loop_
_entity.id
_entity.type
_entity.pdbx_description
1 polymer ?
#
loop_
_entity_poly.entity_id
_entity_poly.type
_entity_poly.pdbx_seq_one_letter_code
_entity_poly.pdbx_strand_id
1 'polypeptide(L)'
;TALRIAREFDLRLTLEHVTEGHLIADELAKEKDVPMAVGPSLTFASKFELQNKSWKTPGVLANAGCHVSIITDNSVIPQQYLPLCAGMAIKAGMDPFDALKAITLNPAEHIGVADRVGSLEVGKDADLVITAGSPFEVLTEVKAVFIDGARIEQA
;
A
#
# COMPACT_ATOMS: atom_id res chain seq x y z
N THR A 1 -20.35 -3.47 -7.43
CA THR A 1 -21.21 -4.38 -6.65
C THR A 1 -20.90 -4.26 -5.17
N ALA A 2 -19.65 -4.45 -4.70
CA ALA A 2 -19.27 -4.41 -3.27
C ALA A 2 -19.77 -3.14 -2.55
N LEU A 3 -19.48 -1.95 -3.08
CA LEU A 3 -19.94 -0.67 -2.54
C LEU A 3 -21.46 -0.59 -2.40
N ARG A 4 -22.22 -1.12 -3.39
CA ARG A 4 -23.68 -1.14 -3.32
C ARG A 4 -24.18 -2.02 -2.18
N ILE A 5 -23.61 -3.22 -2.03
CA ILE A 5 -23.96 -4.15 -0.94
C ILE A 5 -23.64 -3.54 0.41
N ALA A 6 -22.45 -2.94 0.55
CA ALA A 6 -22.04 -2.30 1.80
C ALA A 6 -23.03 -1.20 2.23
N ARG A 7 -23.46 -0.35 1.29
CA ARG A 7 -24.45 0.70 1.57
C ARG A 7 -25.84 0.13 1.90
N GLU A 8 -26.27 -0.94 1.19
CA GLU A 8 -27.58 -1.57 1.39
C GLU A 8 -27.71 -2.22 2.78
N PHE A 9 -26.60 -2.75 3.30
CA PHE A 9 -26.57 -3.48 4.58
C PHE A 9 -25.82 -2.75 5.70
N ASP A 10 -25.47 -1.48 5.49
CA ASP A 10 -24.71 -0.64 6.43
C ASP A 10 -23.43 -1.33 6.94
N LEU A 11 -22.65 -1.88 6.02
CA LEU A 11 -21.43 -2.62 6.32
C LEU A 11 -20.20 -1.71 6.29
N ARG A 12 -19.31 -1.87 7.27
CA ARG A 12 -17.94 -1.33 7.17
C ARG A 12 -17.19 -2.12 6.09
N LEU A 13 -16.67 -1.41 5.08
CA LEU A 13 -16.04 -2.01 3.91
C LEU A 13 -14.58 -1.61 3.80
N THR A 14 -13.75 -2.55 3.39
CA THR A 14 -12.44 -2.33 2.75
C THR A 14 -12.45 -2.98 1.37
N LEU A 15 -11.68 -2.43 0.43
CA LEU A 15 -11.56 -2.99 -0.91
C LEU A 15 -10.17 -3.59 -1.09
N GLU A 16 -10.14 -4.90 -1.38
CA GLU A 16 -8.91 -5.65 -1.61
C GLU A 16 -8.68 -5.91 -3.10
N HIS A 17 -7.42 -6.02 -3.50
CA HIS A 17 -7.02 -6.32 -4.88
C HIS A 17 -7.57 -5.34 -5.92
N VAL A 18 -7.55 -4.03 -5.62
CA VAL A 18 -8.07 -2.98 -6.53
C VAL A 18 -7.09 -2.76 -7.71
N THR A 19 -6.72 -3.84 -8.40
CA THR A 19 -5.66 -3.88 -9.42
C THR A 19 -5.98 -3.08 -10.69
N GLU A 20 -7.26 -2.97 -11.03
CA GLU A 20 -7.78 -2.21 -12.18
C GLU A 20 -8.59 -0.96 -11.75
N GLY A 21 -8.48 -0.54 -10.48
CA GLY A 21 -9.23 0.59 -9.91
C GLY A 21 -9.09 1.90 -10.67
N HIS A 22 -7.96 2.11 -11.37
CA HIS A 22 -7.73 3.29 -12.21
C HIS A 22 -8.77 3.45 -13.33
N LEU A 23 -9.43 2.37 -13.76
CA LEU A 23 -10.47 2.42 -14.79
C LEU A 23 -11.78 3.06 -14.28
N ILE A 24 -11.98 3.12 -12.98
CA ILE A 24 -13.16 3.70 -12.31
C ILE A 24 -12.77 4.64 -11.17
N ALA A 25 -11.62 5.31 -11.29
CA ALA A 25 -11.07 6.16 -10.23
C ALA A 25 -12.05 7.24 -9.77
N ASP A 26 -12.78 7.87 -10.70
CA ASP A 26 -13.79 8.91 -10.39
C ASP A 26 -14.94 8.37 -9.52
N GLU A 27 -15.29 7.10 -9.67
CA GLU A 27 -16.32 6.47 -8.83
C GLU A 27 -15.75 6.09 -7.46
N LEU A 28 -14.51 5.57 -7.44
CA LEU A 28 -13.84 5.21 -6.19
C LEU A 28 -13.48 6.44 -5.34
N ALA A 29 -13.18 7.57 -5.98
CA ALA A 29 -12.91 8.84 -5.29
C ALA A 29 -14.11 9.39 -4.50
N LYS A 30 -15.34 8.92 -4.76
CA LYS A 30 -16.51 9.25 -3.97
C LYS A 30 -16.55 8.56 -2.60
N GLU A 31 -15.73 7.52 -2.44
CA GLU A 31 -15.66 6.64 -1.27
C GLU A 31 -14.38 6.92 -0.45
N LYS A 32 -14.18 8.17 -0.02
CA LYS A 32 -12.94 8.63 0.64
C LYS A 32 -12.60 7.87 1.92
N ASP A 33 -13.61 7.37 2.62
CA ASP A 33 -13.46 6.67 3.89
C ASP A 33 -13.32 5.14 3.72
N VAL A 34 -13.31 4.64 2.47
CA VAL A 34 -13.13 3.23 2.18
C VAL A 34 -11.65 2.95 1.86
N PRO A 35 -10.92 2.26 2.75
CA PRO A 35 -9.54 1.89 2.47
C PRO A 35 -9.44 0.92 1.28
N MET A 36 -8.41 1.09 0.46
CA MET A 36 -8.21 0.33 -0.77
C MET A 36 -6.81 -0.26 -0.81
N ALA A 37 -6.71 -1.59 -0.86
CA ALA A 37 -5.45 -2.30 -1.06
C ALA A 37 -5.24 -2.59 -2.55
N VAL A 38 -4.17 -2.03 -3.13
CA VAL A 38 -3.84 -2.13 -4.56
C VAL A 38 -2.69 -3.09 -4.78
N GLY A 39 -2.95 -4.16 -5.48
CA GLY A 39 -1.98 -5.22 -5.80
C GLY A 39 -2.65 -6.60 -5.85
N PRO A 40 -1.87 -7.66 -6.13
CA PRO A 40 -0.44 -7.70 -6.48
C PRO A 40 -0.16 -7.21 -7.91
N SER A 41 0.81 -6.31 -8.09
CA SER A 41 1.11 -5.74 -9.41
C SER A 41 2.36 -6.34 -10.08
N LEU A 42 3.31 -6.89 -9.29
CA LEU A 42 4.56 -7.50 -9.78
C LEU A 42 4.32 -8.96 -10.26
N THR A 43 3.27 -9.17 -11.05
CA THR A 43 2.93 -10.47 -11.63
C THR A 43 2.36 -10.26 -13.03
N PHE A 44 2.28 -11.32 -13.83
CA PHE A 44 1.56 -11.27 -15.11
C PHE A 44 0.03 -11.30 -14.89
N ALA A 45 -0.73 -10.87 -15.90
CA ALA A 45 -2.18 -10.92 -15.89
C ALA A 45 -2.67 -12.35 -16.15
N SER A 46 -2.79 -13.15 -15.09
CA SER A 46 -3.17 -14.56 -15.15
C SER A 46 -4.68 -14.81 -15.28
N LYS A 47 -5.49 -13.77 -15.05
CA LYS A 47 -6.95 -13.83 -15.07
C LYS A 47 -7.53 -12.71 -15.94
N PHE A 48 -8.75 -12.91 -16.43
CA PHE A 48 -9.42 -11.92 -17.28
C PHE A 48 -9.54 -10.56 -16.58
N GLU A 49 -9.92 -10.56 -15.32
CA GLU A 49 -10.08 -9.37 -14.47
C GLU A 49 -8.76 -8.64 -14.12
N LEU A 50 -7.62 -9.12 -14.61
CA LEU A 50 -6.31 -8.50 -14.39
C LEU A 50 -5.68 -7.97 -15.69
N GLN A 51 -6.39 -8.02 -16.83
CA GLN A 51 -5.82 -7.70 -18.14
C GLN A 51 -5.35 -6.25 -18.27
N ASN A 52 -5.99 -5.33 -17.55
CA ASN A 52 -5.65 -3.92 -17.56
C ASN A 52 -4.90 -3.47 -16.31
N LYS A 53 -4.44 -4.40 -15.45
CA LYS A 53 -3.68 -4.00 -14.26
C LYS A 53 -2.45 -3.16 -14.64
N SER A 54 -2.17 -2.16 -13.85
CA SER A 54 -1.14 -1.19 -14.18
C SER A 54 -0.40 -0.70 -12.93
N TRP A 55 0.89 -0.44 -13.08
CA TRP A 55 1.69 0.26 -12.08
C TRP A 55 1.21 1.69 -11.80
N LYS A 56 0.40 2.26 -12.70
CA LYS A 56 -0.23 3.57 -12.51
C LYS A 56 -1.39 3.55 -11.52
N THR A 57 -1.99 2.38 -11.26
CA THR A 57 -3.21 2.26 -10.46
C THR A 57 -3.08 2.90 -9.08
N PRO A 58 -2.03 2.63 -8.26
CA PRO A 58 -1.90 3.26 -6.95
C PRO A 58 -1.84 4.79 -7.03
N GLY A 59 -1.03 5.33 -7.95
CA GLY A 59 -0.88 6.78 -8.12
C GLY A 59 -2.14 7.46 -8.65
N VAL A 60 -2.86 6.85 -9.59
CA VAL A 60 -4.14 7.39 -10.09
C VAL A 60 -5.17 7.48 -8.98
N LEU A 61 -5.30 6.43 -8.17
CA LEU A 61 -6.24 6.41 -7.04
C LEU A 61 -5.84 7.40 -5.94
N ALA A 62 -4.55 7.47 -5.57
CA ALA A 62 -4.06 8.43 -4.58
C ALA A 62 -4.31 9.87 -5.05
N ASN A 63 -4.01 10.20 -6.31
CA ASN A 63 -4.28 11.53 -6.89
C ASN A 63 -5.79 11.87 -6.93
N ALA A 64 -6.64 10.86 -7.05
CA ALA A 64 -8.09 11.02 -6.96
C ALA A 64 -8.59 11.21 -5.52
N GLY A 65 -7.71 11.12 -4.51
CA GLY A 65 -8.03 11.29 -3.10
C GLY A 65 -8.51 10.01 -2.40
N CYS A 66 -8.29 8.83 -3.01
CA CYS A 66 -8.57 7.56 -2.37
C CYS A 66 -7.52 7.22 -1.31
N HIS A 67 -7.94 6.49 -0.28
CA HIS A 67 -7.05 5.95 0.76
C HIS A 67 -6.41 4.66 0.25
N VAL A 68 -5.16 4.76 -0.23
CA VAL A 68 -4.46 3.67 -0.94
C VAL A 68 -3.40 3.02 -0.08
N SER A 69 -3.44 1.70 0.01
CA SER A 69 -2.34 0.83 0.46
C SER A 69 -1.80 0.02 -0.73
N ILE A 70 -0.50 -0.21 -0.79
CA ILE A 70 0.12 -1.11 -1.78
C ILE A 70 0.34 -2.46 -1.11
N ILE A 71 -0.05 -3.55 -1.79
CA ILE A 71 0.08 -4.92 -1.28
C ILE A 71 0.84 -5.84 -2.22
N THR A 72 1.48 -6.85 -1.64
CA THR A 72 2.15 -7.93 -2.35
C THR A 72 1.26 -9.16 -2.49
N ASP A 73 0.21 -9.29 -1.66
CA ASP A 73 -0.60 -10.51 -1.57
C ASP A 73 0.30 -11.74 -1.32
N ASN A 74 1.19 -11.61 -0.31
CA ASN A 74 2.12 -12.69 0.02
C ASN A 74 1.32 -14.00 0.28
N SER A 75 1.63 -15.08 -0.42
CA SER A 75 2.86 -15.48 -1.12
C SER A 75 2.87 -15.24 -2.64
N VAL A 76 1.91 -14.51 -3.20
CA VAL A 76 1.88 -14.22 -4.66
C VAL A 76 3.13 -13.43 -5.06
N ILE A 77 3.45 -12.38 -4.30
CA ILE A 77 4.73 -11.68 -4.36
C ILE A 77 5.34 -11.78 -2.96
N PRO A 78 6.57 -12.27 -2.79
CA PRO A 78 7.21 -12.29 -1.48
C PRO A 78 7.23 -10.90 -0.83
N GLN A 79 6.93 -10.83 0.47
CA GLN A 79 6.70 -9.58 1.18
C GLN A 79 7.90 -8.62 1.16
N GLN A 80 9.14 -9.14 1.10
CA GLN A 80 10.36 -8.34 0.97
C GLN A 80 10.38 -7.43 -0.28
N TYR A 81 9.55 -7.70 -1.28
CA TYR A 81 9.44 -6.87 -2.49
C TYR A 81 8.39 -5.75 -2.37
N LEU A 82 7.82 -5.52 -1.20
CA LEU A 82 6.86 -4.43 -0.99
C LEU A 82 7.46 -3.05 -1.33
N PRO A 83 8.70 -2.70 -0.90
CA PRO A 83 9.33 -1.44 -1.31
C PRO A 83 9.57 -1.35 -2.83
N LEU A 84 9.89 -2.46 -3.50
CA LEU A 84 10.01 -2.50 -4.95
C LEU A 84 8.66 -2.22 -5.65
N CYS A 85 7.55 -2.78 -5.14
CA CYS A 85 6.21 -2.50 -5.67
C CYS A 85 5.88 -1.00 -5.57
N ALA A 86 6.21 -0.36 -4.44
CA ALA A 86 6.05 1.08 -4.25
C ALA A 86 6.97 1.88 -5.19
N GLY A 87 8.22 1.48 -5.36
CA GLY A 87 9.16 2.09 -6.32
C GLY A 87 8.67 2.02 -7.76
N MET A 88 8.03 0.93 -8.16
CA MET A 88 7.42 0.80 -9.49
C MET A 88 6.19 1.71 -9.65
N ALA A 89 5.41 1.93 -8.59
CA ALA A 89 4.31 2.90 -8.59
C ALA A 89 4.84 4.34 -8.72
N ILE A 90 5.93 4.68 -8.04
CA ILE A 90 6.63 5.99 -8.18
C ILE A 90 7.11 6.17 -9.61
N LYS A 91 7.78 5.18 -10.19
CA LYS A 91 8.22 5.21 -11.59
C LYS A 91 7.05 5.43 -12.56
N ALA A 92 5.87 4.95 -12.20
CA ALA A 92 4.65 5.10 -12.98
C ALA A 92 3.90 6.43 -12.71
N GLY A 93 4.44 7.32 -11.86
CA GLY A 93 3.94 8.66 -11.61
C GLY A 93 3.25 8.89 -10.27
N MET A 94 3.34 7.95 -9.32
CA MET A 94 2.88 8.17 -7.94
C MET A 94 3.84 9.11 -7.21
N ASP A 95 3.31 10.00 -6.37
CA ASP A 95 4.14 10.83 -5.50
C ASP A 95 4.94 9.95 -4.52
N PRO A 96 6.25 10.19 -4.31
CA PRO A 96 7.08 9.36 -3.43
C PRO A 96 6.62 9.34 -1.97
N PHE A 97 6.08 10.46 -1.45
CA PHE A 97 5.58 10.51 -0.08
C PHE A 97 4.25 9.75 0.07
N ASP A 98 3.38 9.83 -0.94
CA ASP A 98 2.17 9.03 -0.97
C ASP A 98 2.48 7.52 -1.10
N ALA A 99 3.51 7.17 -1.87
CA ALA A 99 3.99 5.78 -1.95
C ALA A 99 4.56 5.28 -0.62
N LEU A 100 5.26 6.15 0.13
CA LEU A 100 5.72 5.82 1.49
C LEU A 100 4.55 5.59 2.43
N LYS A 101 3.57 6.48 2.45
CA LYS A 101 2.35 6.29 3.24
C LYS A 101 1.62 5.01 2.85
N ALA A 102 1.56 4.70 1.55
CA ALA A 102 0.87 3.53 1.03
C ALA A 102 1.48 2.17 1.45
N ILE A 103 2.69 2.16 1.99
CA ILE A 103 3.34 0.95 2.56
C ILE A 103 3.62 1.06 4.05
N THR A 104 3.18 2.12 4.71
CA THR A 104 3.41 2.36 6.16
C THR A 104 2.13 2.77 6.88
N LEU A 105 1.78 4.05 6.86
CA LEU A 105 0.65 4.61 7.61
C LEU A 105 -0.69 4.12 7.07
N ASN A 106 -0.91 4.20 5.76
CA ASN A 106 -2.20 3.83 5.18
C ASN A 106 -2.59 2.36 5.43
N PRO A 107 -1.70 1.35 5.30
CA PRO A 107 -2.04 -0.01 5.69
C PRO A 107 -2.29 -0.16 7.20
N ALA A 108 -1.63 0.61 8.06
CA ALA A 108 -1.91 0.61 9.50
C ALA A 108 -3.32 1.18 9.80
N GLU A 109 -3.73 2.23 9.10
CA GLU A 109 -5.10 2.77 9.15
C GLU A 109 -6.12 1.78 8.58
N HIS A 110 -5.78 1.12 7.47
CA HIS A 110 -6.62 0.13 6.81
C HIS A 110 -7.03 -1.01 7.76
N ILE A 111 -6.08 -1.52 8.54
CA ILE A 111 -6.34 -2.60 9.50
C ILE A 111 -6.65 -2.12 10.93
N GLY A 112 -6.66 -0.79 11.16
CA GLY A 112 -7.08 -0.18 12.42
C GLY A 112 -6.05 -0.26 13.55
N VAL A 113 -4.74 -0.18 13.22
CA VAL A 113 -3.62 -0.20 14.21
C VAL A 113 -2.73 1.04 14.09
N ALA A 114 -3.20 2.09 13.44
CA ALA A 114 -2.43 3.31 13.21
C ALA A 114 -2.14 4.13 14.47
N ASP A 115 -2.82 3.86 15.57
CA ASP A 115 -2.53 4.38 16.90
C ASP A 115 -1.21 3.84 17.47
N ARG A 116 -0.75 2.67 16.99
CA ARG A 116 0.46 2.00 17.45
C ARG A 116 1.61 2.03 16.47
N VAL A 117 1.34 1.90 15.16
CA VAL A 117 2.37 1.70 14.13
C VAL A 117 2.08 2.55 12.88
N GLY A 118 2.97 2.51 11.88
CA GLY A 118 2.79 3.12 10.56
C GLY A 118 3.38 4.52 10.43
N SER A 119 3.71 5.19 11.53
CA SER A 119 4.39 6.51 11.54
C SER A 119 5.35 6.65 12.71
N LEU A 120 6.29 7.59 12.61
CA LEU A 120 7.23 7.92 13.67
C LEU A 120 6.67 9.04 14.54
N GLU A 121 5.93 8.66 15.58
CA GLU A 121 5.31 9.58 16.52
C GLU A 121 5.56 9.14 17.97
N VAL A 122 5.59 10.11 18.89
CA VAL A 122 5.74 9.82 20.32
C VAL A 122 4.56 8.99 20.83
N GLY A 123 4.85 7.86 21.46
CA GLY A 123 3.86 6.96 22.02
C GLY A 123 3.48 5.79 21.12
N LYS A 124 3.97 5.74 19.89
CA LYS A 124 3.85 4.57 19.02
C LYS A 124 4.97 3.55 19.25
N ASP A 125 4.73 2.33 18.82
CA ASP A 125 5.72 1.26 18.83
C ASP A 125 6.91 1.70 17.96
N ALA A 126 8.13 1.44 18.44
CA ALA A 126 9.34 1.85 17.75
C ALA A 126 9.76 0.79 16.72
N ASP A 127 8.86 0.50 15.77
CA ASP A 127 9.09 -0.34 14.60
C ASP A 127 9.61 0.54 13.47
N LEU A 128 10.89 0.45 13.16
CA LEU A 128 11.48 1.32 12.15
C LEU A 128 12.63 0.65 11.40
N VAL A 129 12.83 1.11 10.17
CA VAL A 129 13.93 0.70 9.30
C VAL A 129 14.76 1.92 8.94
N ILE A 130 16.08 1.82 9.09
CA ILE A 130 17.04 2.85 8.67
C ILE A 130 17.70 2.38 7.36
N THR A 131 17.62 3.21 6.33
CA THR A 131 18.20 2.94 5.02
C THR A 131 19.28 3.96 4.65
N ALA A 132 20.24 3.56 3.81
CA ALA A 132 21.32 4.44 3.34
C ALA A 132 20.90 5.44 2.24
N GLY A 133 19.61 5.47 1.90
CA GLY A 133 19.02 6.29 0.85
C GLY A 133 17.53 6.02 0.74
N SER A 134 16.95 6.26 -0.43
CA SER A 134 15.54 5.97 -0.67
C SER A 134 15.24 4.47 -0.51
N PRO A 135 14.26 4.08 0.30
CA PRO A 135 13.88 2.67 0.49
C PRO A 135 13.30 2.04 -0.80
N PHE A 136 12.97 2.84 -1.80
CA PHE A 136 12.42 2.40 -3.08
C PHE A 136 13.48 2.03 -4.12
N GLU A 137 14.73 2.37 -3.85
CA GLU A 137 15.85 2.04 -4.73
C GLU A 137 16.38 0.64 -4.42
N VAL A 138 16.43 -0.22 -5.42
CA VAL A 138 16.82 -1.65 -5.27
C VAL A 138 18.21 -1.83 -4.63
N LEU A 139 19.12 -0.88 -4.89
CA LEU A 139 20.49 -0.93 -4.38
C LEU A 139 20.65 -0.25 -3.00
N THR A 140 19.59 0.29 -2.43
CA THR A 140 19.68 0.94 -1.11
C THR A 140 19.87 -0.12 -0.03
N GLU A 141 20.94 0.08 0.75
CA GLU A 141 21.28 -0.79 1.86
C GLU A 141 20.42 -0.49 3.09
N VAL A 142 19.89 -1.53 3.73
CA VAL A 142 19.27 -1.43 5.06
C VAL A 142 20.37 -1.38 6.11
N LYS A 143 20.43 -0.31 6.89
CA LYS A 143 21.46 -0.08 7.92
C LYS A 143 21.06 -0.61 9.29
N ALA A 144 19.79 -0.56 9.62
CA ALA A 144 19.25 -1.11 10.87
C ALA A 144 17.74 -1.36 10.77
N VAL A 145 17.28 -2.32 11.53
CA VAL A 145 15.86 -2.62 11.76
C VAL A 145 15.63 -2.63 13.27
N PHE A 146 14.54 -2.02 13.69
CA PHE A 146 14.10 -2.05 15.09
C PHE A 146 12.66 -2.57 15.15
N ILE A 147 12.36 -3.41 16.14
CA ILE A 147 11.02 -3.89 16.46
C ILE A 147 10.83 -3.67 17.96
N ASP A 148 9.76 -2.99 18.35
CA ASP A 148 9.51 -2.56 19.75
C ASP A 148 10.70 -1.83 20.37
N GLY A 149 11.44 -1.03 19.58
CA GLY A 149 12.63 -0.32 20.01
C GLY A 149 13.89 -1.17 20.16
N ALA A 150 13.80 -2.48 20.01
CA ALA A 150 14.95 -3.38 20.04
C ALA A 150 15.57 -3.53 18.65
N ARG A 151 16.88 -3.30 18.54
CA ARG A 151 17.59 -3.50 17.28
C ARG A 151 17.66 -4.99 16.93
N ILE A 152 17.25 -5.32 15.73
CA ILE A 152 17.34 -6.68 15.20
C ILE A 152 18.73 -6.89 14.58
N GLU A 153 19.46 -7.90 15.08
CA GLU A 153 20.71 -8.31 14.47
C GLU A 153 20.42 -9.09 13.18
N GLN A 154 21.10 -8.71 12.10
CA GLN A 154 21.06 -9.49 10.86
C GLN A 154 21.90 -10.75 11.07
N ALA A 155 21.31 -11.92 10.80
CA ALA A 155 22.00 -13.19 10.82
C ALA A 155 22.95 -13.35 9.62
#